data_120cf0ac9664e3f5ac2270dab4783a2a
#
_entry.id   120cf0ac9664e3f5ac2270dab4783a2a
#
_cell.length_a   1.000
_cell.length_b   1.000
_cell.length_c   1.000
_cell.angle_alpha   90.00
_cell.angle_beta   90.00
_cell.angle_gamma   90.00
#
_symmetry.space_group_name_H-M   'P 1'
#
loop_
_entity.id
_entity.type
_entity.pdbx_description
1 polymer ?
#
loop_
_entity_poly.entity_id
_entity_poly.type
_entity_poly.pdbx_seq_one_letter_code
_entity_poly.pdbx_strand_id
1 'polypeptide(L)' 'MSVVRYIYWQDGDHWLGYFEEYPDYMTQGESLEDLKEHLKDLFEDLTSGKIPGIRKSAELIVS' A
#
# COMPACT_ATOMS: atom_id res chain seq x y z
N MET A 1 -4.03 12.09 14.54
CA MET A 1 -3.39 11.88 13.23
C MET A 1 -2.92 10.43 13.13
N SER A 2 -3.27 9.77 12.04
CA SER A 2 -2.88 8.38 11.82
C SER A 2 -1.71 8.31 10.87
N VAL A 3 -0.82 7.35 11.11
CA VAL A 3 0.33 7.10 10.27
C VAL A 3 0.29 5.66 9.81
N VAL A 4 0.49 5.44 8.51
CA VAL A 4 0.62 4.10 7.96
C VAL A 4 1.97 4.02 7.27
N ARG A 5 2.57 2.85 7.31
CA ARG A 5 3.88 2.63 6.72
C ARG A 5 3.71 2.03 5.33
N TYR A 6 4.55 2.49 4.39
CA TYR A 6 4.56 1.94 3.05
C TYR A 6 5.99 1.65 2.61
N ILE A 7 6.11 0.73 1.70
CA ILE A 7 7.37 0.31 1.12
C ILE A 7 7.36 0.78 -0.32
N TYR A 8 8.46 1.37 -0.77
CA TYR A 8 8.54 1.88 -2.12
C TYR A 8 9.93 1.70 -2.69
N TRP A 9 10.00 1.68 -4.01
CA TRP A 9 11.26 1.64 -4.74
C TRP A 9 11.06 2.20 -6.13
N GLN A 10 12.17 2.51 -6.78
CA GLN A 10 12.17 3.00 -8.15
C GLN A 10 12.58 1.88 -9.09
N ASP A 11 11.83 1.71 -10.16
CA ASP A 11 12.12 0.72 -11.19
C ASP A 11 12.09 1.44 -12.53
N GLY A 12 13.29 1.77 -13.06
CA GLY A 12 13.40 2.57 -14.25
C GLY A 12 12.80 3.95 -14.04
N ASP A 13 11.83 4.31 -14.86
CA ASP A 13 11.16 5.60 -14.79
C ASP A 13 9.94 5.61 -13.87
N HIS A 14 9.65 4.46 -13.25
CA HIS A 14 8.47 4.33 -12.41
C HIS A 14 8.83 4.14 -10.95
N TRP A 15 7.94 4.60 -10.09
CA TRP A 15 8.01 4.39 -8.66
C TRP A 15 6.91 3.41 -8.28
N LEU A 16 7.26 2.42 -7.49
CA LEU A 16 6.35 1.36 -7.08
C LEU A 16 6.23 1.38 -5.56
N GLY A 17 5.07 0.97 -5.06
CA GLY A 17 4.90 0.93 -3.62
C GLY A 17 3.66 0.17 -3.18
N TYR A 18 3.68 -0.20 -1.91
CA TYR A 18 2.55 -0.87 -1.27
C TYR A 18 2.60 -0.61 0.23
N PHE A 19 1.46 -0.76 0.88
CA PHE A 19 1.42 -0.62 2.35
C PHE A 19 1.89 -1.90 3.02
N GLU A 20 2.66 -1.76 4.09
CA GLU A 20 3.13 -2.92 4.86
C GLU A 20 2.01 -3.83 5.31
N GLU A 21 0.87 -3.24 5.67
CA GLU A 21 -0.29 -4.00 6.15
C GLU A 21 -1.07 -4.68 5.01
N TYR A 22 -0.84 -4.27 3.76
CA TYR A 22 -1.57 -4.78 2.60
C TYR A 22 -0.60 -5.15 1.47
N PRO A 23 0.26 -6.14 1.69
CA PRO A 23 1.34 -6.42 0.73
C PRO A 23 0.89 -6.95 -0.64
N ASP A 24 -0.38 -7.37 -0.74
CA ASP A 24 -0.91 -7.87 -2.01
C ASP A 24 -1.38 -6.76 -2.95
N TYR A 25 -1.38 -5.52 -2.49
CA TYR A 25 -1.95 -4.40 -3.24
C TYR A 25 -0.87 -3.37 -3.55
N MET A 26 -0.36 -3.43 -4.76
CA MET A 26 0.71 -2.54 -5.20
C MET A 26 0.17 -1.47 -6.13
N THR A 27 0.78 -0.28 -6.07
CA THR A 27 0.47 0.79 -7.00
C THR A 27 1.75 1.39 -7.53
N GLN A 28 1.64 2.28 -8.50
CA GLN A 28 2.81 2.90 -9.13
C GLN A 28 2.55 4.37 -9.41
N GLY A 29 3.64 5.09 -9.67
CA GLY A 29 3.58 6.49 -10.03
C GLY A 29 4.77 6.88 -10.88
N GLU A 30 4.70 8.02 -11.51
CA GLU A 30 5.78 8.54 -12.35
C GLU A 30 6.83 9.32 -11.56
N SER A 31 6.50 9.66 -10.33
CA SER A 31 7.38 10.33 -9.37
C SER A 31 7.00 9.86 -7.99
N LEU A 32 7.83 10.17 -6.99
CA LEU A 32 7.50 9.82 -5.61
C LEU A 32 6.22 10.54 -5.16
N GLU A 33 6.06 11.80 -5.55
CA GLU A 33 4.86 12.55 -5.21
C GLU A 33 3.61 11.94 -5.85
N ASP A 34 3.73 11.52 -7.10
CA ASP A 34 2.64 10.85 -7.81
C ASP A 34 2.30 9.51 -7.15
N LEU A 35 3.33 8.77 -6.74
CA LEU A 35 3.14 7.50 -6.02
C LEU A 35 2.37 7.73 -4.72
N LYS A 36 2.73 8.77 -3.97
CA LYS A 36 2.05 9.09 -2.71
C LYS A 36 0.57 9.38 -2.92
N GLU A 37 0.23 10.09 -3.99
CA GLU A 37 -1.17 10.36 -4.31
C GLU A 37 -1.93 9.06 -4.61
N HIS A 38 -1.32 8.17 -5.39
CA HIS A 38 -1.91 6.88 -5.70
C HIS A 38 -2.04 6.00 -4.46
N LEU A 39 -1.06 6.08 -3.54
CA LEU A 39 -1.14 5.35 -2.29
C LEU A 39 -2.29 5.83 -1.42
N LYS A 40 -2.54 7.14 -1.38
CA LYS A 40 -3.67 7.68 -0.64
C LYS A 40 -4.99 7.15 -1.18
N ASP A 41 -5.13 7.13 -2.50
CA ASP A 41 -6.34 6.61 -3.14
C ASP A 41 -6.50 5.12 -2.86
N LEU A 42 -5.41 4.38 -2.93
CA LEU A 42 -5.42 2.95 -2.62
C LEU A 42 -5.83 2.69 -1.18
N PHE A 43 -5.28 3.47 -0.24
CA PHE A 43 -5.62 3.32 1.17
C PHE A 43 -7.11 3.55 1.42
N GLU A 44 -7.65 4.56 0.77
CA GLU A 44 -9.07 4.86 0.87
C GLU A 44 -9.91 3.68 0.39
N ASP A 45 -9.53 3.10 -0.75
CA ASP A 45 -10.23 1.93 -1.28
C ASP A 45 -10.09 0.71 -0.37
N LEU A 46 -8.90 0.49 0.18
CA LEU A 46 -8.63 -0.66 1.06
C LEU A 46 -9.40 -0.58 2.37
N THR A 47 -9.66 0.63 2.87
CA THR A 47 -10.31 0.82 4.17
C THR A 47 -11.80 1.14 4.07
N SER A 48 -12.31 1.36 2.87
CA SER A 48 -13.71 1.75 2.67
C SER A 48 -14.67 0.57 2.50
N GLY A 49 -14.14 -0.65 2.37
CA GLY A 49 -14.95 -1.82 2.13
C GLY A 49 -15.32 -2.04 0.66
N LYS A 50 -14.78 -1.25 -0.25
CA LYS A 50 -15.06 -1.39 -1.68
C LYS A 50 -14.41 -2.62 -2.29
N ILE A 51 -13.30 -3.08 -1.74
CA ILE A 51 -12.57 -4.23 -2.23
C ILE A 51 -12.93 -5.44 -1.36
N PRO A 52 -13.57 -6.48 -1.92
CA PRO A 52 -13.90 -7.66 -1.12
C PRO A 52 -12.66 -8.52 -0.87
N GLY A 53 -12.65 -9.22 0.26
CA GLY A 53 -11.58 -10.15 0.59
C GLY A 53 -10.23 -9.53 0.86
N ILE A 54 -10.21 -8.33 1.43
CA ILE A 54 -8.97 -7.67 1.80
C ILE A 54 -8.17 -8.57 2.75
N ARG A 55 -6.92 -8.79 2.42
CA ARG A 55 -6.00 -9.58 3.24
C ARG A 55 -5.31 -8.68 4.24
N LYS A 56 -5.16 -9.20 5.44
CA LYS A 56 -4.48 -8.48 6.52
C LYS A 56 -3.29 -9.28 6.99
N SER A 57 -2.29 -8.58 7.50
CA SER A 57 -1.10 -9.19 8.05
C SER A 57 -1.22 -9.21 9.58
N ALA A 58 -0.83 -10.32 10.16
CA ALA A 58 -0.84 -10.47 11.62
C ALA A 58 0.24 -11.46 12.01
N GLU A 59 0.63 -11.44 13.28
CA GLU A 59 1.62 -12.35 13.80
C GLU A 59 0.93 -13.52 14.51
N LEU A 60 1.51 -14.70 14.35
CA LEU A 60 1.04 -15.90 15.01
C LEU A 60 2.19 -16.48 15.84
N ILE A 61 1.94 -16.68 17.10
CA ILE A 61 2.93 -17.32 17.99
C ILE A 61 2.77 -18.83 17.86
N VAL A 62 3.81 -19.52 17.44
CA VAL A 62 3.77 -20.96 17.17
C VAL A 62 4.52 -21.80 18.21
N SER A 63 5.20 -21.15 19.17
CA SER A 63 5.81 -21.87 20.29
C SER A 63 6.34 -20.94 21.37
#